data_73b874bb10f530fe023501474505e23b
#
_entry.id   73b874bb10f530fe023501474505e23b
#
_cell.length_a   1.000
_cell.length_b   1.000
_cell.length_c   1.000
_cell.angle_alpha   90.00
_cell.angle_beta   90.00
_cell.angle_gamma   90.00
#
_symmetry.space_group_name_H-M   'P 1'
#
loop_
_entity.id
_entity.type
_entity.pdbx_description
1 polymer ?
#
loop_
_entity_poly.entity_id
_entity_poly.type
_entity_poly.pdbx_seq_one_letter_code
_entity_poly.pdbx_strand_id
1 'polypeptide(L)'
;QAIPNTYNIEPAHQPSGLYRNITGNQATAWGLLAAAEKANLPLFCGSYPITPATGILEELAVHKSLGAKTLQAEDEIAGICTAIGAAFAGNLAVTTTSGPGLSLKSEALGLAVMTELPLVIVDVQRAGPSTGIPTKTEQTDLNQALYGRNGECPMVVMAAHSPAGCFDAAFNAAKIALEHMTPVLLLTEGFLGNGSEPWLIPSMADYPAIKPPFAQSGEPYKPFERDPETYVRKWAVPGMPGCEHRVGGLEKNHDGVLSSDPLNHAMMVAEREAKVQKVADFIPELQVHGPQEGKLLLVGWGGTYGHLLSSVQELAEAGTEVSFAHFDYIMPLPKNTEEVFSKFDKILVCELNSGHFVNYLRGKMPQFTYAQFNKVQGQPFLVQEIVGAIKDQM
;
A
#
# COMPACT_ATOMS: atom_id res chain seq x y z
N GLN A 1 -9.06 -31.03 -39.86
CA GLN A 1 -9.34 -32.13 -38.91
C GLN A 1 -10.43 -31.63 -37.95
N ALA A 2 -11.53 -32.36 -37.85
CA ALA A 2 -12.55 -32.07 -36.85
C ALA A 2 -11.99 -32.37 -35.44
N ILE A 3 -12.14 -31.45 -34.50
CA ILE A 3 -11.79 -31.70 -33.11
C ILE A 3 -12.77 -32.71 -32.55
N PRO A 4 -12.32 -33.89 -32.08
CA PRO A 4 -13.21 -34.99 -31.70
C PRO A 4 -13.97 -34.72 -30.37
N ASN A 5 -13.55 -33.73 -29.61
CA ASN A 5 -14.13 -33.38 -28.30
C ASN A 5 -14.72 -31.99 -28.32
N THR A 6 -15.91 -31.85 -27.75
CA THR A 6 -16.53 -30.56 -27.48
C THR A 6 -16.17 -30.15 -26.05
N TYR A 7 -15.55 -28.99 -25.91
CA TYR A 7 -15.27 -28.41 -24.58
C TYR A 7 -16.41 -27.47 -24.24
N ASN A 8 -16.90 -27.56 -23.04
CA ASN A 8 -17.89 -26.65 -22.49
C ASN A 8 -17.26 -25.88 -21.33
N ILE A 9 -17.51 -24.58 -21.27
CA ILE A 9 -17.16 -23.75 -20.11
C ILE A 9 -18.45 -23.58 -19.31
N GLU A 10 -18.47 -24.15 -18.11
CA GLU A 10 -19.62 -24.00 -17.24
C GLU A 10 -19.74 -22.55 -16.73
N PRO A 11 -20.98 -22.10 -16.41
CA PRO A 11 -21.17 -20.79 -15.80
C PRO A 11 -20.37 -20.67 -14.49
N ALA A 12 -19.64 -19.57 -14.33
CA ALA A 12 -18.95 -19.29 -13.08
C ALA A 12 -19.95 -19.00 -11.95
N HIS A 13 -19.69 -19.55 -10.77
CA HIS A 13 -20.45 -19.23 -9.55
C HIS A 13 -20.01 -17.86 -9.02
N GLN A 14 -20.62 -16.81 -9.52
CA GLN A 14 -20.34 -15.42 -9.13
C GLN A 14 -21.61 -14.75 -8.61
N PRO A 15 -21.50 -13.82 -7.63
CA PRO A 15 -22.62 -12.96 -7.23
C PRO A 15 -23.26 -12.27 -8.42
N SER A 16 -24.58 -12.05 -8.38
CA SER A 16 -25.26 -11.30 -9.44
C SER A 16 -24.84 -9.82 -9.39
N GLY A 17 -24.64 -9.20 -10.55
CA GLY A 17 -24.26 -7.79 -10.63
C GLY A 17 -23.68 -7.39 -11.98
N LEU A 18 -23.19 -6.17 -12.04
CA LEU A 18 -22.53 -5.63 -13.23
C LEU A 18 -21.02 -5.87 -13.12
N TYR A 19 -20.47 -6.61 -14.08
CA TYR A 19 -19.03 -6.93 -14.13
C TYR A 19 -18.35 -6.27 -15.32
N ARG A 20 -17.09 -5.97 -15.14
CA ARG A 20 -16.17 -5.72 -16.26
C ARG A 20 -14.81 -6.38 -15.96
N ASN A 21 -14.07 -6.71 -17.01
CA ASN A 21 -12.64 -6.99 -16.85
C ASN A 21 -11.90 -5.71 -16.52
N ILE A 22 -11.06 -5.76 -15.48
CA ILE A 22 -10.24 -4.62 -15.04
C ILE A 22 -8.80 -5.08 -14.82
N THR A 23 -7.83 -4.27 -15.25
CA THR A 23 -6.42 -4.49 -14.89
C THR A 23 -6.11 -3.84 -13.56
N GLY A 24 -5.08 -4.31 -12.85
CA GLY A 24 -4.70 -3.71 -11.56
C GLY A 24 -4.30 -2.23 -11.68
N ASN A 25 -3.64 -1.83 -12.77
CA ASN A 25 -3.32 -0.42 -13.00
C ASN A 25 -4.57 0.45 -13.20
N GLN A 26 -5.58 -0.06 -13.93
CA GLN A 26 -6.87 0.63 -14.09
C GLN A 26 -7.62 0.68 -12.75
N ALA A 27 -7.66 -0.43 -12.01
CA ALA A 27 -8.29 -0.50 -10.70
C ALA A 27 -7.65 0.49 -9.71
N THR A 28 -6.32 0.58 -9.69
CA THR A 28 -5.58 1.57 -8.89
C THR A 28 -5.99 3.00 -9.24
N ALA A 29 -6.00 3.35 -10.52
CA ALA A 29 -6.40 4.68 -10.98
C ALA A 29 -7.85 5.01 -10.57
N TRP A 30 -8.76 4.07 -10.70
CA TRP A 30 -10.17 4.27 -10.35
C TRP A 30 -10.40 4.33 -8.84
N GLY A 31 -9.66 3.56 -8.04
CA GLY A 31 -9.68 3.65 -6.58
C GLY A 31 -9.23 5.03 -6.08
N LEU A 32 -8.20 5.61 -6.70
CA LEU A 32 -7.74 6.97 -6.41
C LEU A 32 -8.78 8.03 -6.80
N LEU A 33 -9.45 7.89 -7.96
CA LEU A 33 -10.54 8.78 -8.37
C LEU A 33 -11.72 8.70 -7.41
N ALA A 34 -12.11 7.49 -7.01
CA ALA A 34 -13.16 7.26 -6.03
C ALA A 34 -12.83 7.89 -4.67
N ALA A 35 -11.58 7.80 -4.22
CA ALA A 35 -11.14 8.44 -2.99
C ALA A 35 -11.17 9.97 -3.09
N ALA A 36 -10.76 10.54 -4.22
CA ALA A 36 -10.82 11.98 -4.46
C ALA A 36 -12.26 12.50 -4.41
N GLU A 37 -13.21 11.77 -5.02
CA GLU A 37 -14.65 12.07 -4.95
C GLU A 37 -15.15 12.01 -3.49
N LYS A 38 -14.82 10.95 -2.75
CA LYS A 38 -15.23 10.77 -1.35
C LYS A 38 -14.61 11.78 -0.39
N ALA A 39 -13.46 12.33 -0.74
CA ALA A 39 -12.82 13.41 -0.01
C ALA A 39 -13.26 14.81 -0.45
N ASN A 40 -14.01 14.91 -1.56
CA ASN A 40 -14.34 16.16 -2.23
C ASN A 40 -13.09 17.01 -2.53
N LEU A 41 -12.05 16.37 -3.05
CA LEU A 41 -10.76 16.97 -3.40
C LEU A 41 -10.43 16.76 -4.87
N PRO A 42 -9.70 17.70 -5.51
CA PRO A 42 -9.11 17.42 -6.80
C PRO A 42 -7.98 16.37 -6.65
N LEU A 43 -7.88 15.48 -7.62
CA LEU A 43 -6.78 14.52 -7.73
C LEU A 43 -5.63 15.12 -8.53
N PHE A 44 -4.40 15.03 -8.03
CA PHE A 44 -3.19 15.38 -8.78
C PHE A 44 -2.22 14.19 -8.80
N CYS A 45 -1.82 13.77 -10.00
CA CYS A 45 -0.79 12.75 -10.19
C CYS A 45 0.45 13.35 -10.87
N GLY A 46 1.54 13.50 -10.12
CA GLY A 46 2.85 13.91 -10.63
C GLY A 46 3.76 12.68 -10.76
N SER A 47 4.11 12.29 -11.99
CA SER A 47 4.83 11.05 -12.22
C SER A 47 5.78 11.11 -13.42
N TYR A 48 6.69 10.15 -13.48
CA TYR A 48 7.53 9.86 -14.64
C TYR A 48 7.21 8.44 -15.15
N PRO A 49 7.07 8.24 -16.47
CA PRO A 49 6.72 6.94 -17.02
C PRO A 49 7.77 5.87 -16.75
N ILE A 50 7.35 4.75 -16.20
CA ILE A 50 8.18 3.58 -15.95
C ILE A 50 7.35 2.30 -16.01
N THR A 51 7.84 1.26 -16.69
CA THR A 51 7.22 -0.07 -16.70
C THR A 51 7.40 -0.74 -15.35
N PRO A 52 6.31 -1.30 -14.73
CA PRO A 52 4.96 -1.46 -15.26
C PRO A 52 3.93 -0.42 -14.75
N ALA A 53 4.35 0.71 -14.17
CA ALA A 53 3.48 1.69 -13.50
C ALA A 53 2.79 2.69 -14.43
N THR A 54 3.30 2.87 -15.65
CA THR A 54 2.84 3.92 -16.60
C THR A 54 1.33 3.88 -16.86
N GLY A 55 0.73 2.67 -16.89
CA GLY A 55 -0.70 2.50 -17.14
C GLY A 55 -1.61 3.22 -16.14
N ILE A 56 -1.14 3.48 -14.91
CA ILE A 56 -1.91 4.27 -13.92
C ILE A 56 -1.97 5.73 -14.34
N LEU A 57 -0.84 6.32 -14.73
CA LEU A 57 -0.77 7.71 -15.21
C LEU A 57 -1.62 7.91 -16.47
N GLU A 58 -1.54 6.97 -17.42
CA GLU A 58 -2.30 6.99 -18.67
C GLU A 58 -3.80 6.91 -18.40
N GLU A 59 -4.25 6.01 -17.51
CA GLU A 59 -5.66 5.88 -17.13
C GLU A 59 -6.16 7.14 -16.43
N LEU A 60 -5.41 7.73 -15.51
CA LEU A 60 -5.79 9.00 -14.87
C LEU A 60 -5.88 10.16 -15.88
N ALA A 61 -5.00 10.19 -16.90
CA ALA A 61 -4.96 11.26 -17.86
C ALA A 61 -6.21 11.36 -18.76
N VAL A 62 -6.97 10.27 -18.92
CA VAL A 62 -8.23 10.28 -19.70
C VAL A 62 -9.43 10.72 -18.86
N HIS A 63 -9.31 10.75 -17.53
CA HIS A 63 -10.40 11.10 -16.60
C HIS A 63 -10.39 12.57 -16.12
N LYS A 64 -9.96 13.50 -16.97
CA LYS A 64 -9.93 14.96 -16.66
C LYS A 64 -11.30 15.52 -16.24
N SER A 65 -12.37 15.00 -16.81
CA SER A 65 -13.76 15.40 -16.47
C SER A 65 -14.15 15.04 -15.03
N LEU A 66 -13.45 14.09 -14.40
CA LEU A 66 -13.62 13.71 -12.99
C LEU A 66 -12.68 14.48 -12.06
N GLY A 67 -12.03 15.54 -12.52
CA GLY A 67 -11.14 16.36 -11.70
C GLY A 67 -9.70 15.87 -11.61
N ALA A 68 -9.31 14.83 -12.35
CA ALA A 68 -7.95 14.35 -12.40
C ALA A 68 -7.03 15.32 -13.14
N LYS A 69 -5.93 15.70 -12.49
CA LYS A 69 -4.84 16.50 -13.08
C LYS A 69 -3.61 15.62 -13.10
N THR A 70 -2.98 15.49 -14.27
CA THR A 70 -1.77 14.69 -14.43
C THR A 70 -0.64 15.54 -14.94
N LEU A 71 0.56 15.30 -14.40
CA LEU A 71 1.81 15.91 -14.88
C LEU A 71 2.83 14.79 -15.11
N GLN A 72 3.30 14.70 -16.36
CA GLN A 72 4.49 13.92 -16.67
C GLN A 72 5.72 14.80 -16.48
N ALA A 73 6.53 14.47 -15.50
CA ALA A 73 7.78 15.17 -15.20
C ALA A 73 8.95 14.63 -16.04
N GLU A 74 10.09 15.29 -15.97
CA GLU A 74 11.32 14.88 -16.66
C GLU A 74 12.03 13.69 -16.00
N ASP A 75 11.80 13.48 -14.70
CA ASP A 75 12.32 12.35 -13.92
C ASP A 75 11.44 12.05 -12.70
N GLU A 76 11.82 11.02 -11.93
CA GLU A 76 11.10 10.57 -10.75
C GLU A 76 11.15 11.57 -9.59
N ILE A 77 12.24 12.32 -9.46
CA ILE A 77 12.42 13.33 -8.39
C ILE A 77 11.46 14.49 -8.65
N ALA A 78 11.44 15.02 -9.87
CA ALA A 78 10.48 16.05 -10.26
C ALA A 78 9.03 15.57 -10.10
N GLY A 79 8.73 14.33 -10.47
CA GLY A 79 7.42 13.73 -10.33
C GLY A 79 6.89 13.79 -8.90
N ILE A 80 7.65 13.27 -7.93
CA ILE A 80 7.22 13.30 -6.52
C ILE A 80 7.23 14.71 -5.93
N CYS A 81 8.18 15.57 -6.29
CA CYS A 81 8.24 16.95 -5.78
C CYS A 81 7.01 17.75 -6.21
N THR A 82 6.52 17.56 -7.45
CA THR A 82 5.28 18.20 -7.90
C THR A 82 4.05 17.68 -7.17
N ALA A 83 4.01 16.38 -6.83
CA ALA A 83 2.95 15.79 -6.03
C ALA A 83 2.97 16.32 -4.59
N ILE A 84 4.14 16.49 -3.95
CA ILE A 84 4.27 17.12 -2.63
C ILE A 84 3.74 18.56 -2.66
N GLY A 85 4.08 19.33 -3.71
CA GLY A 85 3.54 20.67 -3.90
C GLY A 85 2.02 20.70 -4.05
N ALA A 86 1.45 19.73 -4.76
CA ALA A 86 0.00 19.58 -4.92
C ALA A 86 -0.68 19.18 -3.61
N ALA A 87 -0.07 18.31 -2.79
CA ALA A 87 -0.54 17.99 -1.44
C ALA A 87 -0.56 19.23 -0.55
N PHE A 88 0.49 20.04 -0.57
CA PHE A 88 0.53 21.31 0.15
C PHE A 88 -0.60 22.25 -0.28
N ALA A 89 -0.94 22.24 -1.58
CA ALA A 89 -2.03 23.06 -2.16
C ALA A 89 -3.44 22.46 -1.97
N GLY A 90 -3.63 21.40 -1.19
CA GLY A 90 -4.96 20.88 -0.85
C GLY A 90 -5.52 19.86 -1.85
N ASN A 91 -4.67 19.13 -2.58
CA ASN A 91 -5.12 18.06 -3.47
C ASN A 91 -4.88 16.68 -2.84
N LEU A 92 -5.67 15.68 -3.23
CA LEU A 92 -5.21 14.30 -3.13
C LEU A 92 -4.06 14.11 -4.11
N ALA A 93 -2.85 14.02 -3.58
CA ALA A 93 -1.65 13.94 -4.37
C ALA A 93 -1.13 12.51 -4.49
N VAL A 94 -0.70 12.15 -5.69
CA VAL A 94 -0.25 10.80 -6.04
C VAL A 94 1.02 10.88 -6.88
N THR A 95 1.92 9.93 -6.69
CA THR A 95 3.01 9.63 -7.61
C THR A 95 3.08 8.13 -7.85
N THR A 96 3.38 7.72 -9.07
CA THR A 96 3.49 6.29 -9.44
C THR A 96 4.90 5.97 -9.88
N THR A 97 5.39 4.77 -9.56
CA THR A 97 6.76 4.37 -9.88
C THR A 97 6.92 2.84 -9.85
N SER A 98 8.15 2.39 -9.97
CA SER A 98 8.66 1.04 -9.74
C SER A 98 9.98 1.15 -8.97
N GLY A 99 10.53 0.06 -8.47
CA GLY A 99 11.69 0.02 -7.58
C GLY A 99 12.84 1.00 -7.89
N PRO A 100 13.35 1.09 -9.14
CA PRO A 100 14.41 2.06 -9.46
C PRO A 100 14.00 3.51 -9.22
N GLY A 101 12.75 3.86 -9.57
CA GLY A 101 12.25 5.21 -9.35
C GLY A 101 11.92 5.48 -7.88
N LEU A 102 11.50 4.46 -7.11
CA LEU A 102 11.35 4.57 -5.66
C LEU A 102 12.69 4.93 -4.99
N SER A 103 13.80 4.34 -5.47
CA SER A 103 15.16 4.68 -5.02
C SER A 103 15.50 6.15 -5.25
N LEU A 104 15.16 6.71 -6.41
CA LEU A 104 15.38 8.11 -6.73
C LEU A 104 14.50 9.05 -5.90
N LYS A 105 13.33 8.60 -5.46
CA LYS A 105 12.38 9.37 -4.64
C LYS A 105 12.71 9.38 -3.14
N SER A 106 13.72 8.66 -2.67
CA SER A 106 13.99 8.41 -1.23
C SER A 106 14.09 9.68 -0.40
N GLU A 107 14.78 10.72 -0.88
CA GLU A 107 14.88 12.00 -0.14
C GLU A 107 13.54 12.73 -0.08
N ALA A 108 12.82 12.79 -1.20
CA ALA A 108 11.52 13.43 -1.27
C ALA A 108 10.45 12.71 -0.40
N LEU A 109 10.54 11.39 -0.24
CA LEU A 109 9.73 10.64 0.73
C LEU A 109 10.03 11.12 2.15
N GLY A 110 11.30 11.32 2.51
CA GLY A 110 11.71 11.91 3.77
C GLY A 110 11.13 13.32 3.96
N LEU A 111 11.15 14.15 2.92
CA LEU A 111 10.52 15.46 2.94
C LEU A 111 9.01 15.37 3.18
N ALA A 112 8.30 14.46 2.55
CA ALA A 112 6.87 14.26 2.75
C ALA A 112 6.54 13.84 4.19
N VAL A 113 7.36 12.98 4.81
CA VAL A 113 7.24 12.61 6.23
C VAL A 113 7.51 13.81 7.14
N MET A 114 8.58 14.59 6.88
CA MET A 114 8.93 15.77 7.68
C MET A 114 7.90 16.89 7.59
N THR A 115 7.25 17.03 6.47
CA THR A 115 6.20 18.04 6.25
C THR A 115 4.82 17.54 6.65
N GLU A 116 4.68 16.24 6.92
CA GLU A 116 3.42 15.59 7.28
C GLU A 116 2.31 15.93 6.29
N LEU A 117 2.60 15.79 4.99
CA LEU A 117 1.64 16.01 3.92
C LEU A 117 1.06 14.68 3.43
N PRO A 118 -0.25 14.66 3.10
CA PRO A 118 -0.87 13.46 2.55
C PRO A 118 -0.35 13.20 1.13
N LEU A 119 0.21 12.02 0.91
CA LEU A 119 0.75 11.62 -0.39
C LEU A 119 0.57 10.12 -0.57
N VAL A 120 0.06 9.68 -1.71
CA VAL A 120 0.05 8.27 -2.08
C VAL A 120 1.19 8.01 -3.06
N ILE A 121 2.04 7.06 -2.72
CA ILE A 121 3.11 6.58 -3.60
C ILE A 121 2.73 5.17 -4.02
N VAL A 122 2.43 4.98 -5.30
CA VAL A 122 2.16 3.65 -5.85
C VAL A 122 3.43 3.10 -6.45
N ASP A 123 3.95 2.04 -5.87
CA ASP A 123 5.11 1.30 -6.38
C ASP A 123 4.66 -0.02 -7.00
N VAL A 124 4.71 -0.07 -8.33
CA VAL A 124 4.43 -1.28 -9.09
C VAL A 124 5.72 -2.05 -9.25
N GLN A 125 5.98 -2.98 -8.33
CA GLN A 125 7.24 -3.72 -8.21
C GLN A 125 7.56 -4.53 -9.47
N ARG A 126 8.85 -4.70 -9.75
CA ARG A 126 9.37 -5.55 -10.80
C ARG A 126 10.68 -6.20 -10.37
N ALA A 127 11.08 -7.28 -11.04
CA ALA A 127 12.34 -7.94 -10.74
C ALA A 127 13.53 -6.97 -10.83
N GLY A 128 14.30 -6.85 -9.75
CA GLY A 128 15.47 -5.98 -9.61
C GLY A 128 16.79 -6.76 -9.68
N PRO A 129 17.92 -6.16 -9.28
CA PRO A 129 18.13 -4.75 -8.93
C PRO A 129 18.29 -3.82 -10.15
N SER A 130 18.35 -2.49 -9.90
CA SER A 130 18.43 -1.44 -10.94
C SER A 130 17.26 -1.54 -11.92
N THR A 131 17.51 -1.48 -13.22
CA THR A 131 16.48 -1.68 -14.25
C THR A 131 15.92 -3.10 -14.26
N GLY A 132 16.68 -4.07 -13.77
CA GLY A 132 16.26 -5.45 -13.59
C GLY A 132 15.61 -6.08 -14.83
N ILE A 133 14.47 -6.74 -14.63
CA ILE A 133 13.65 -7.30 -15.69
C ILE A 133 12.27 -6.61 -15.68
N PRO A 134 12.08 -5.54 -16.44
CA PRO A 134 10.94 -4.62 -16.31
C PRO A 134 9.55 -5.24 -16.46
N THR A 135 9.44 -6.38 -17.17
CA THR A 135 8.18 -7.08 -17.45
C THR A 135 7.95 -8.29 -16.53
N LYS A 136 8.80 -8.50 -15.54
CA LYS A 136 8.73 -9.64 -14.62
C LYS A 136 8.39 -9.22 -13.21
N THR A 137 7.55 -10.01 -12.56
CA THR A 137 7.06 -9.72 -11.24
C THR A 137 7.98 -10.28 -10.15
N GLU A 138 8.22 -9.49 -9.13
CA GLU A 138 8.84 -9.87 -7.85
C GLU A 138 8.36 -8.91 -6.76
N GLN A 139 8.50 -9.32 -5.51
CA GLN A 139 8.21 -8.48 -4.33
C GLN A 139 9.53 -7.90 -3.77
N THR A 140 10.28 -7.19 -4.61
CA THR A 140 11.67 -6.80 -4.36
C THR A 140 11.83 -5.57 -3.49
N ASP A 141 10.80 -4.71 -3.42
CA ASP A 141 10.94 -3.34 -2.93
C ASP A 141 10.50 -3.18 -1.47
N LEU A 142 10.05 -4.26 -0.79
CA LEU A 142 9.56 -4.19 0.58
C LEU A 142 10.60 -3.61 1.56
N ASN A 143 11.86 -4.06 1.51
CA ASN A 143 12.90 -3.52 2.39
C ASN A 143 13.15 -2.03 2.13
N GLN A 144 13.10 -1.61 0.87
CA GLN A 144 13.21 -0.20 0.51
C GLN A 144 11.99 0.59 1.00
N ALA A 145 10.79 0.04 0.87
CA ALA A 145 9.55 0.63 1.38
C ALA A 145 9.58 0.82 2.90
N LEU A 146 10.13 -0.15 3.63
CA LEU A 146 10.23 -0.09 5.10
C LEU A 146 11.40 0.78 5.58
N TYR A 147 12.58 0.67 4.96
CA TYR A 147 13.83 1.18 5.52
C TYR A 147 14.66 2.06 4.57
N GLY A 148 14.26 2.23 3.31
CA GLY A 148 15.06 2.85 2.26
C GLY A 148 15.15 4.38 2.30
N ARG A 149 15.16 5.00 3.48
CA ARG A 149 15.26 6.46 3.66
C ARG A 149 16.30 6.79 4.72
N ASN A 150 16.79 8.03 4.71
CA ASN A 150 17.68 8.51 5.77
C ASN A 150 16.89 8.93 7.00
N GLY A 151 17.49 8.77 8.18
CA GLY A 151 16.90 9.14 9.48
C GLY A 151 15.70 8.26 9.87
N GLU A 152 15.05 8.65 10.98
CA GLU A 152 13.82 8.00 11.44
C GLU A 152 12.64 8.50 10.62
N CYS A 153 12.24 7.73 9.63
CA CYS A 153 11.28 8.11 8.61
C CYS A 153 10.14 7.09 8.49
N PRO A 154 9.23 7.04 9.47
CA PRO A 154 8.13 6.10 9.48
C PRO A 154 7.12 6.41 8.38
N MET A 155 6.66 5.38 7.68
CA MET A 155 5.62 5.48 6.64
C MET A 155 4.65 4.33 6.75
N VAL A 156 3.40 4.58 6.35
CA VAL A 156 2.45 3.49 6.15
C VAL A 156 2.82 2.73 4.87
N VAL A 157 2.90 1.40 4.97
CA VAL A 157 3.18 0.51 3.84
C VAL A 157 2.04 -0.50 3.71
N MET A 158 1.42 -0.53 2.54
CA MET A 158 0.32 -1.42 2.18
C MET A 158 0.67 -2.21 0.92
N ALA A 159 -0.05 -3.31 0.68
CA ALA A 159 0.09 -4.09 -0.54
C ALA A 159 -1.29 -4.50 -1.08
N ALA A 160 -1.47 -4.42 -2.39
CA ALA A 160 -2.64 -4.96 -3.07
C ALA A 160 -2.46 -6.46 -3.32
N HIS A 161 -3.55 -7.23 -3.32
CA HIS A 161 -3.51 -8.69 -3.41
C HIS A 161 -4.10 -9.28 -4.70
N SER A 162 -4.88 -8.52 -5.46
CA SER A 162 -5.42 -8.94 -6.76
C SER A 162 -5.60 -7.75 -7.69
N PRO A 163 -5.80 -7.96 -9.01
CA PRO A 163 -6.06 -6.85 -9.94
C PRO A 163 -7.28 -6.02 -9.53
N ALA A 164 -8.42 -6.63 -9.21
CA ALA A 164 -9.60 -5.90 -8.71
C ALA A 164 -9.36 -5.29 -7.32
N GLY A 165 -8.68 -6.01 -6.43
CA GLY A 165 -8.29 -5.54 -5.09
C GLY A 165 -7.40 -4.29 -5.10
N CYS A 166 -6.75 -3.99 -6.22
CA CYS A 166 -6.01 -2.73 -6.38
C CYS A 166 -6.92 -1.49 -6.26
N PHE A 167 -8.22 -1.61 -6.56
CA PHE A 167 -9.19 -0.52 -6.36
C PHE A 167 -9.33 -0.17 -4.87
N ASP A 168 -9.64 -1.17 -4.05
CA ASP A 168 -9.82 -0.99 -2.60
C ASP A 168 -8.52 -0.59 -1.91
N ALA A 169 -7.41 -1.18 -2.32
CA ALA A 169 -6.08 -0.84 -1.80
C ALA A 169 -5.73 0.64 -2.07
N ALA A 170 -5.98 1.13 -3.29
CA ALA A 170 -5.73 2.52 -3.65
C ALA A 170 -6.68 3.50 -2.94
N PHE A 171 -7.97 3.13 -2.80
CA PHE A 171 -8.94 3.91 -2.03
C PHE A 171 -8.52 4.03 -0.57
N ASN A 172 -8.15 2.92 0.06
CA ASN A 172 -7.73 2.88 1.46
C ASN A 172 -6.40 3.59 1.68
N ALA A 173 -5.44 3.47 0.76
CA ALA A 173 -4.19 4.23 0.82
C ALA A 173 -4.43 5.74 0.81
N ALA A 174 -5.31 6.21 -0.08
CA ALA A 174 -5.69 7.61 -0.14
C ALA A 174 -6.45 8.07 1.11
N LYS A 175 -7.37 7.24 1.63
CA LYS A 175 -8.11 7.51 2.87
C LYS A 175 -7.15 7.68 4.04
N ILE A 176 -6.22 6.74 4.23
CA ILE A 176 -5.22 6.80 5.30
C ILE A 176 -4.33 8.03 5.14
N ALA A 177 -3.82 8.30 3.94
CA ALA A 177 -2.96 9.45 3.70
C ALA A 177 -3.66 10.77 4.09
N LEU A 178 -4.90 10.95 3.66
CA LEU A 178 -5.68 12.16 3.89
C LEU A 178 -6.13 12.32 5.35
N GLU A 179 -6.62 11.26 5.98
CA GLU A 179 -7.14 11.33 7.35
C GLU A 179 -6.03 11.36 8.41
N HIS A 180 -4.86 10.78 8.12
CA HIS A 180 -3.73 10.74 9.05
C HIS A 180 -2.60 11.72 8.70
N MET A 181 -2.73 12.52 7.65
CA MET A 181 -1.71 13.51 7.26
C MET A 181 -0.31 12.90 7.19
N THR A 182 -0.17 11.84 6.40
CA THR A 182 1.07 11.07 6.26
C THR A 182 1.21 10.50 4.86
N PRO A 183 2.42 10.34 4.33
CA PRO A 183 2.59 9.58 3.09
C PRO A 183 2.27 8.10 3.31
N VAL A 184 1.65 7.48 2.30
CA VAL A 184 1.34 6.05 2.24
C VAL A 184 1.97 5.45 1.01
N LEU A 185 2.73 4.38 1.18
CA LEU A 185 3.33 3.62 0.10
C LEU A 185 2.49 2.38 -0.17
N LEU A 186 1.89 2.33 -1.35
CA LEU A 186 1.09 1.21 -1.83
C LEU A 186 1.95 0.37 -2.78
N LEU A 187 2.26 -0.85 -2.35
CA LEU A 187 2.96 -1.85 -3.15
C LEU A 187 1.95 -2.62 -4.00
N THR A 188 2.16 -2.62 -5.29
CA THR A 188 1.59 -3.57 -6.23
C THR A 188 2.74 -4.28 -6.94
N GLU A 189 2.49 -4.99 -8.03
CA GLU A 189 3.55 -5.61 -8.82
C GLU A 189 3.12 -5.83 -10.26
N GLY A 190 4.05 -6.13 -11.15
CA GLY A 190 3.78 -6.28 -12.58
C GLY A 190 2.74 -7.33 -12.91
N PHE A 191 2.62 -8.41 -12.14
CA PHE A 191 1.61 -9.45 -12.31
C PHE A 191 0.20 -8.90 -12.01
N LEU A 192 0.03 -8.16 -10.92
CA LEU A 192 -1.25 -7.53 -10.59
C LEU A 192 -1.56 -6.37 -11.52
N GLY A 193 -0.60 -5.46 -11.72
CA GLY A 193 -0.81 -4.22 -12.48
C GLY A 193 -1.27 -4.45 -13.92
N ASN A 194 -0.69 -5.45 -14.59
CA ASN A 194 -1.01 -5.83 -15.98
C ASN A 194 -1.97 -7.02 -16.07
N GLY A 195 -2.13 -7.80 -15.01
CA GLY A 195 -3.13 -8.86 -14.91
C GLY A 195 -4.54 -8.29 -14.90
N SER A 196 -5.51 -9.08 -15.31
CA SER A 196 -6.92 -8.69 -15.29
C SER A 196 -7.79 -9.80 -14.71
N GLU A 197 -8.88 -9.38 -14.07
CA GLU A 197 -9.91 -10.30 -13.56
C GLU A 197 -11.31 -9.69 -13.73
N PRO A 198 -12.37 -10.50 -13.70
CA PRO A 198 -13.74 -10.03 -13.62
C PRO A 198 -13.95 -9.27 -12.31
N TRP A 199 -14.29 -7.99 -12.40
CA TRP A 199 -14.54 -7.13 -11.26
C TRP A 199 -16.01 -6.77 -11.17
N LEU A 200 -16.64 -7.12 -10.05
CA LEU A 200 -17.99 -6.65 -9.71
C LEU A 200 -17.89 -5.15 -9.39
N ILE A 201 -18.52 -4.32 -10.23
CA ILE A 201 -18.47 -2.87 -10.06
C ILE A 201 -19.20 -2.51 -8.76
N PRO A 202 -18.52 -1.94 -7.75
CA PRO A 202 -19.12 -1.63 -6.47
C PRO A 202 -20.02 -0.39 -6.57
N SER A 203 -20.95 -0.29 -5.63
CA SER A 203 -21.68 0.97 -5.44
C SER A 203 -20.80 1.97 -4.68
N MET A 204 -20.68 3.18 -5.19
CA MET A 204 -20.00 4.25 -4.46
C MET A 204 -20.67 4.61 -3.13
N ALA A 205 -21.95 4.24 -2.94
CA ALA A 205 -22.64 4.41 -1.66
C ALA A 205 -22.06 3.53 -0.54
N ASP A 206 -21.39 2.43 -0.89
CA ASP A 206 -20.80 1.50 0.08
C ASP A 206 -19.45 1.99 0.62
N TYR A 207 -18.85 3.00 -0.04
CA TYR A 207 -17.58 3.59 0.38
C TYR A 207 -17.80 4.78 1.31
N PRO A 208 -17.05 4.84 2.44
CA PRO A 208 -17.18 5.91 3.42
C PRO A 208 -16.72 7.26 2.84
N ALA A 209 -17.28 8.35 3.37
CA ALA A 209 -16.72 9.67 3.14
C ALA A 209 -15.32 9.76 3.78
N ILE A 210 -14.38 10.37 3.08
CA ILE A 210 -13.05 10.66 3.58
C ILE A 210 -13.04 12.09 4.13
N LYS A 211 -12.53 12.26 5.35
CA LYS A 211 -12.60 13.54 6.08
C LYS A 211 -11.21 14.04 6.44
N PRO A 212 -10.51 14.75 5.54
CA PRO A 212 -9.24 15.36 5.87
C PRO A 212 -9.38 16.36 7.03
N PRO A 213 -8.40 16.44 7.96
CA PRO A 213 -8.49 17.30 9.14
C PRO A 213 -8.15 18.75 8.81
N PHE A 214 -8.91 19.42 7.96
CA PHE A 214 -8.65 20.81 7.59
C PHE A 214 -8.66 21.75 8.80
N ALA A 215 -7.74 22.70 8.79
CA ALA A 215 -7.74 23.83 9.72
C ALA A 215 -8.98 24.70 9.46
N GLN A 216 -9.41 25.44 10.48
CA GLN A 216 -10.53 26.38 10.34
C GLN A 216 -9.98 27.80 10.18
N SER A 217 -10.50 28.51 9.18
CA SER A 217 -10.10 29.90 8.94
C SER A 217 -10.50 30.80 10.12
N GLY A 218 -9.54 31.62 10.58
CA GLY A 218 -9.77 32.55 11.69
C GLY A 218 -9.57 31.98 13.09
N GLU A 219 -9.27 30.68 13.22
CA GLU A 219 -8.84 30.09 14.49
C GLU A 219 -7.31 30.16 14.64
N PRO A 220 -6.78 30.20 15.88
CA PRO A 220 -5.34 30.08 16.11
C PRO A 220 -4.82 28.80 15.47
N TYR A 221 -3.78 28.89 14.63
CA TYR A 221 -3.22 27.77 13.90
C TYR A 221 -1.76 27.54 14.27
N LYS A 222 -1.46 26.31 14.67
CA LYS A 222 -0.09 25.82 14.88
C LYS A 222 0.16 24.67 13.91
N PRO A 223 1.12 24.81 12.99
CA PRO A 223 1.26 23.89 11.85
C PRO A 223 1.51 22.43 12.21
N PHE A 224 2.15 22.19 13.35
CA PHE A 224 2.53 20.85 13.80
C PHE A 224 1.96 20.50 15.19
N GLU A 225 0.96 21.25 15.67
CA GLU A 225 0.17 20.82 16.80
C GLU A 225 -0.68 19.62 16.38
N ARG A 226 -0.58 18.55 17.16
CA ARG A 226 -1.22 17.27 16.83
C ARG A 226 -2.36 16.97 17.78
N ASP A 227 -3.34 16.29 17.27
CA ASP A 227 -4.38 15.66 18.09
C ASP A 227 -3.72 14.67 19.10
N PRO A 228 -4.06 14.71 20.38
CA PRO A 228 -3.37 13.90 21.40
C PRO A 228 -3.63 12.39 21.30
N GLU A 229 -4.71 11.98 20.62
CA GLU A 229 -5.07 10.56 20.49
C GLU A 229 -4.53 9.94 19.20
N THR A 230 -4.59 10.70 18.10
CA THR A 230 -4.23 10.21 16.76
C THR A 230 -2.88 10.70 16.28
N TYR A 231 -2.31 11.70 16.91
CA TYR A 231 -1.09 12.44 16.49
C TYR A 231 -1.22 13.11 15.11
N VAL A 232 -2.44 13.33 14.64
CA VAL A 232 -2.72 13.97 13.35
C VAL A 232 -2.73 15.49 13.52
N ARG A 233 -2.00 16.21 12.65
CA ARG A 233 -2.03 17.67 12.61
C ARG A 233 -3.17 18.18 11.73
N LYS A 234 -3.58 19.42 11.93
CA LYS A 234 -4.52 20.10 11.04
C LYS A 234 -3.86 20.44 9.70
N TRP A 235 -4.64 20.35 8.63
CA TRP A 235 -4.20 20.68 7.28
C TRP A 235 -4.66 22.07 6.88
N ALA A 236 -3.76 23.04 6.86
CA ALA A 236 -4.00 24.35 6.28
C ALA A 236 -3.48 24.38 4.84
N VAL A 237 -4.26 24.98 3.95
CA VAL A 237 -3.88 25.14 2.55
C VAL A 237 -3.60 26.62 2.24
N PRO A 238 -2.76 26.93 1.24
CA PRO A 238 -2.48 28.30 0.85
C PRO A 238 -3.75 29.12 0.58
N GLY A 239 -3.82 30.33 1.13
CA GLY A 239 -4.96 31.23 1.01
C GLY A 239 -5.98 31.15 2.15
N MET A 240 -5.82 30.26 3.15
CA MET A 240 -6.66 30.24 4.35
C MET A 240 -6.24 31.35 5.30
N PRO A 241 -7.11 32.37 5.55
CA PRO A 241 -6.77 33.50 6.44
C PRO A 241 -6.47 33.04 7.88
N GLY A 242 -5.39 33.53 8.47
CA GLY A 242 -4.94 33.19 9.82
C GLY A 242 -4.23 31.84 9.94
N CYS A 243 -3.99 31.18 8.83
CA CYS A 243 -3.27 29.90 8.78
C CYS A 243 -1.94 30.02 8.01
N GLU A 244 -1.41 31.22 7.89
CA GLU A 244 -0.11 31.46 7.24
C GLU A 244 1.01 30.79 8.01
N HIS A 245 1.73 29.89 7.35
CA HIS A 245 2.79 29.11 7.98
C HIS A 245 3.87 28.69 7.01
N ARG A 246 4.98 28.22 7.55
CA ARG A 246 6.07 27.63 6.78
C ARG A 246 6.01 26.12 6.87
N VAL A 247 6.24 25.46 5.74
CA VAL A 247 6.46 24.01 5.64
C VAL A 247 7.84 23.75 5.03
N GLY A 248 8.60 22.84 5.62
CA GLY A 248 9.94 22.53 5.12
C GLY A 248 10.54 21.28 5.78
N GLY A 249 11.66 20.81 5.22
CA GLY A 249 12.34 19.58 5.65
C GLY A 249 13.18 19.73 6.91
N LEU A 250 13.44 20.96 7.40
CA LEU A 250 14.19 21.15 8.64
C LEU A 250 13.34 20.81 9.87
N GLU A 251 14.00 20.36 10.96
CA GLU A 251 13.31 20.08 12.21
C GLU A 251 12.76 21.37 12.83
N LYS A 252 11.60 21.26 13.45
CA LYS A 252 10.80 22.37 14.00
C LYS A 252 10.02 21.89 15.22
N ASN A 253 9.49 22.84 15.98
CA ASN A 253 8.56 22.58 17.07
C ASN A 253 7.09 22.56 16.56
N HIS A 254 6.14 22.40 17.47
CA HIS A 254 4.70 22.39 17.17
C HIS A 254 4.20 23.70 16.54
N ASP A 255 4.84 24.82 16.82
CA ASP A 255 4.51 26.13 16.23
C ASP A 255 5.10 26.32 14.82
N GLY A 256 5.85 25.33 14.31
CA GLY A 256 6.53 25.41 13.02
C GLY A 256 7.82 26.24 13.02
N VAL A 257 8.30 26.62 14.20
CA VAL A 257 9.57 27.35 14.37
C VAL A 257 10.73 26.35 14.31
N LEU A 258 11.74 26.66 13.50
CA LEU A 258 12.94 25.82 13.39
C LEU A 258 13.59 25.62 14.76
N SER A 259 13.96 24.40 15.05
CA SER A 259 14.51 24.01 16.34
C SER A 259 15.67 23.02 16.17
N SER A 260 16.79 23.30 16.81
CA SER A 260 17.94 22.42 16.99
C SER A 260 18.01 21.81 18.39
N ASP A 261 16.97 22.00 19.19
CA ASP A 261 16.87 21.40 20.53
C ASP A 261 16.78 19.89 20.45
N PRO A 262 17.68 19.13 21.09
CA PRO A 262 17.68 17.68 21.03
C PRO A 262 16.44 17.04 21.65
N LEU A 263 15.82 17.64 22.67
CA LEU A 263 14.59 17.12 23.28
C LEU A 263 13.39 17.36 22.38
N ASN A 264 13.32 18.51 21.69
CA ASN A 264 12.31 18.75 20.67
C ASN A 264 12.44 17.75 19.52
N HIS A 265 13.67 17.51 19.04
CA HIS A 265 13.89 16.51 17.97
C HIS A 265 13.42 15.11 18.38
N ALA A 266 13.81 14.64 19.56
CA ALA A 266 13.39 13.34 20.08
C ALA A 266 11.85 13.21 20.18
N MET A 267 11.18 14.26 20.68
CA MET A 267 9.72 14.33 20.77
C MET A 267 9.07 14.25 19.38
N MET A 268 9.52 15.07 18.43
CA MET A 268 8.94 15.11 17.08
C MET A 268 9.12 13.79 16.33
N VAL A 269 10.26 13.10 16.52
CA VAL A 269 10.50 11.74 15.97
C VAL A 269 9.51 10.76 16.58
N ALA A 270 9.36 10.74 17.91
CA ALA A 270 8.45 9.82 18.60
C ALA A 270 6.97 10.04 18.17
N GLU A 271 6.55 11.28 18.00
CA GLU A 271 5.18 11.59 17.58
C GLU A 271 4.90 11.20 16.13
N ARG A 272 5.88 11.37 15.22
CA ARG A 272 5.75 10.86 13.83
C ARG A 272 5.64 9.35 13.78
N GLU A 273 6.43 8.63 14.58
CA GLU A 273 6.32 7.18 14.71
C GLU A 273 4.97 6.77 15.31
N ALA A 274 4.56 7.39 16.42
CA ALA A 274 3.29 7.10 17.07
C ALA A 274 2.10 7.31 16.13
N LYS A 275 2.11 8.38 15.30
CA LYS A 275 1.08 8.62 14.28
C LYS A 275 0.93 7.45 13.31
N VAL A 276 2.05 6.94 12.78
CA VAL A 276 2.03 5.79 11.86
C VAL A 276 1.53 4.54 12.56
N GLN A 277 1.98 4.26 13.78
CA GLN A 277 1.52 3.10 14.55
C GLN A 277 0.03 3.20 14.90
N LYS A 278 -0.50 4.39 15.14
CA LYS A 278 -1.93 4.61 15.40
C LYS A 278 -2.84 4.27 14.22
N VAL A 279 -2.33 4.23 13.00
CA VAL A 279 -3.10 3.76 11.85
C VAL A 279 -3.63 2.34 12.06
N ALA A 280 -2.96 1.51 12.87
CA ALA A 280 -3.44 0.18 13.25
C ALA A 280 -4.83 0.19 13.91
N ASP A 281 -5.26 1.30 14.51
CA ASP A 281 -6.59 1.46 15.11
C ASP A 281 -7.71 1.60 14.05
N PHE A 282 -7.37 1.88 12.80
CA PHE A 282 -8.28 2.24 11.72
C PHE A 282 -8.23 1.28 10.52
N ILE A 283 -7.43 0.22 10.61
CA ILE A 283 -7.32 -0.82 9.59
C ILE A 283 -7.99 -2.12 10.06
N PRO A 284 -8.43 -2.99 9.13
CA PRO A 284 -9.03 -4.27 9.46
C PRO A 284 -8.10 -5.19 10.26
N GLU A 285 -8.69 -6.04 11.07
CA GLU A 285 -7.98 -7.16 11.69
C GLU A 285 -7.56 -8.21 10.66
N LEU A 286 -6.43 -8.87 10.92
CA LEU A 286 -5.94 -9.98 10.13
C LEU A 286 -6.93 -11.14 10.18
N GLN A 287 -7.36 -11.59 9.00
CA GLN A 287 -8.30 -12.70 8.86
C GLN A 287 -7.55 -14.02 8.61
N VAL A 288 -8.05 -15.09 9.18
CA VAL A 288 -7.56 -16.45 8.94
C VAL A 288 -8.58 -17.22 8.12
N HIS A 289 -8.15 -17.72 6.97
CA HIS A 289 -8.92 -18.66 6.14
C HIS A 289 -8.60 -20.09 6.60
N GLY A 290 -9.62 -20.90 6.85
CA GLY A 290 -9.49 -22.26 7.40
C GLY A 290 -9.55 -22.30 8.92
N PRO A 291 -9.00 -23.35 9.56
CA PRO A 291 -8.96 -23.49 11.01
C PRO A 291 -8.32 -22.27 11.70
N GLN A 292 -8.90 -21.86 12.84
CA GLN A 292 -8.46 -20.65 13.54
C GLN A 292 -7.24 -20.89 14.44
N GLU A 293 -6.81 -22.15 14.60
CA GLU A 293 -5.64 -22.60 15.37
C GLU A 293 -5.07 -23.88 14.76
N GLY A 294 -3.82 -24.20 14.99
CA GLY A 294 -3.23 -25.44 14.48
C GLY A 294 -1.70 -25.44 14.44
N LYS A 295 -1.15 -26.44 13.75
CA LYS A 295 0.30 -26.63 13.66
C LYS A 295 0.99 -25.65 12.73
N LEU A 296 0.31 -25.25 11.65
CA LEU A 296 0.92 -24.44 10.59
C LEU A 296 -0.04 -23.33 10.13
N LEU A 297 0.46 -22.09 10.13
CA LEU A 297 -0.17 -20.96 9.46
C LEU A 297 0.64 -20.60 8.22
N LEU A 298 0.01 -20.70 7.05
CA LEU A 298 0.57 -20.16 5.81
C LEU A 298 0.36 -18.65 5.79
N VAL A 299 1.40 -17.88 5.50
CA VAL A 299 1.36 -16.42 5.47
C VAL A 299 1.89 -15.89 4.14
N GLY A 300 1.19 -14.92 3.57
CA GLY A 300 1.62 -14.18 2.40
C GLY A 300 1.22 -12.71 2.44
N TRP A 301 1.65 -11.97 1.43
CA TRP A 301 1.31 -10.57 1.22
C TRP A 301 1.33 -10.23 -0.28
N GLY A 302 0.70 -9.12 -0.68
CA GLY A 302 0.72 -8.68 -2.07
C GLY A 302 0.17 -9.74 -3.04
N GLY A 303 0.73 -9.83 -4.24
CA GLY A 303 0.26 -10.71 -5.32
C GLY A 303 0.41 -12.22 -5.08
N THR A 304 0.90 -12.65 -3.93
CA THR A 304 0.94 -14.08 -3.59
C THR A 304 -0.42 -14.65 -3.18
N TYR A 305 -1.42 -13.79 -2.90
CA TYR A 305 -2.73 -14.18 -2.36
C TYR A 305 -3.40 -15.34 -3.10
N GLY A 306 -3.63 -15.18 -4.41
CA GLY A 306 -4.38 -16.19 -5.20
C GLY A 306 -3.67 -17.54 -5.23
N HIS A 307 -2.34 -17.54 -5.33
CA HIS A 307 -1.55 -18.76 -5.36
C HIS A 307 -1.59 -19.51 -4.03
N LEU A 308 -1.49 -18.80 -2.92
CA LEU A 308 -1.56 -19.37 -1.58
C LEU A 308 -2.96 -19.89 -1.26
N LEU A 309 -3.99 -19.13 -1.56
CA LEU A 309 -5.39 -19.54 -1.36
C LEU A 309 -5.73 -20.80 -2.15
N SER A 310 -5.36 -20.85 -3.44
CA SER A 310 -5.60 -22.03 -4.28
C SER A 310 -4.86 -23.26 -3.76
N SER A 311 -3.64 -23.09 -3.21
CA SER A 311 -2.87 -24.20 -2.62
C SER A 311 -3.53 -24.77 -1.37
N VAL A 312 -4.08 -23.91 -0.52
CA VAL A 312 -4.84 -24.33 0.68
C VAL A 312 -6.13 -25.01 0.30
N GLN A 313 -6.83 -24.53 -0.73
CA GLN A 313 -8.06 -25.16 -1.25
C GLN A 313 -7.78 -26.54 -1.81
N GLU A 314 -6.73 -26.71 -2.63
CA GLU A 314 -6.31 -28.02 -3.18
C GLU A 314 -5.99 -29.02 -2.06
N LEU A 315 -5.28 -28.57 -1.00
CA LEU A 315 -4.98 -29.41 0.14
C LEU A 315 -6.24 -29.81 0.93
N ALA A 316 -7.17 -28.88 1.13
CA ALA A 316 -8.43 -29.15 1.82
C ALA A 316 -9.28 -30.17 1.05
N GLU A 317 -9.35 -30.08 -0.30
CA GLU A 317 -10.00 -31.09 -1.13
C GLU A 317 -9.34 -32.48 -1.02
N ALA A 318 -8.03 -32.50 -0.78
CA ALA A 318 -7.28 -33.73 -0.52
C ALA A 318 -7.37 -34.22 0.95
N GLY A 319 -8.18 -33.57 1.80
CA GLY A 319 -8.38 -33.93 3.19
C GLY A 319 -7.31 -33.40 4.16
N THR A 320 -6.50 -32.43 3.74
CA THR A 320 -5.47 -31.79 4.57
C THR A 320 -5.86 -30.33 4.79
N GLU A 321 -6.27 -29.98 6.02
CA GLU A 321 -6.60 -28.60 6.37
C GLU A 321 -5.35 -27.83 6.76
N VAL A 322 -5.17 -26.65 6.15
CA VAL A 322 -4.09 -25.70 6.42
C VAL A 322 -4.70 -24.31 6.56
N SER A 323 -4.27 -23.57 7.55
CA SER A 323 -4.73 -22.20 7.79
C SER A 323 -3.89 -21.21 6.97
N PHE A 324 -4.55 -20.16 6.48
CA PHE A 324 -3.92 -19.12 5.66
C PHE A 324 -4.30 -17.73 6.12
N ALA A 325 -3.32 -16.84 6.28
CA ALA A 325 -3.50 -15.42 6.54
C ALA A 325 -2.75 -14.58 5.52
N HIS A 326 -3.37 -13.48 5.08
CA HIS A 326 -2.78 -12.58 4.08
C HIS A 326 -2.70 -11.15 4.59
N PHE A 327 -1.58 -10.49 4.32
CA PHE A 327 -1.33 -9.12 4.77
C PHE A 327 -1.50 -8.12 3.64
N ASP A 328 -2.53 -7.29 3.72
CA ASP A 328 -2.69 -6.08 2.92
C ASP A 328 -2.03 -4.86 3.59
N TYR A 329 -1.84 -4.91 4.90
CA TYR A 329 -1.19 -3.87 5.70
C TYR A 329 0.10 -4.43 6.30
N ILE A 330 1.22 -3.83 5.94
CA ILE A 330 2.56 -4.27 6.33
C ILE A 330 3.12 -3.41 7.47
N MET A 331 2.94 -2.09 7.39
CA MET A 331 3.34 -1.14 8.42
C MET A 331 2.30 -0.03 8.56
N PRO A 332 1.60 0.04 9.70
CA PRO A 332 1.64 -0.92 10.80
C PRO A 332 0.98 -2.25 10.45
N LEU A 333 1.33 -3.31 11.20
CA LEU A 333 0.63 -4.59 11.14
C LEU A 333 -0.77 -4.46 11.77
N PRO A 334 -1.76 -5.28 11.36
CA PRO A 334 -3.04 -5.41 12.06
C PRO A 334 -2.87 -5.75 13.55
N LYS A 335 -3.68 -5.15 14.41
CA LYS A 335 -3.53 -5.26 15.88
C LYS A 335 -3.57 -6.68 16.41
N ASN A 336 -4.38 -7.53 15.81
CA ASN A 336 -4.56 -8.91 16.24
C ASN A 336 -3.49 -9.87 15.69
N THR A 337 -2.45 -9.37 15.00
CA THR A 337 -1.42 -10.23 14.37
C THR A 337 -0.75 -11.17 15.38
N GLU A 338 -0.35 -10.65 16.54
CA GLU A 338 0.29 -11.45 17.60
C GLU A 338 -0.68 -12.50 18.18
N GLU A 339 -1.94 -12.14 18.40
CA GLU A 339 -2.98 -13.07 18.84
C GLU A 339 -3.21 -14.19 17.84
N VAL A 340 -3.30 -13.85 16.53
CA VAL A 340 -3.44 -14.86 15.47
C VAL A 340 -2.24 -15.80 15.45
N PHE A 341 -1.03 -15.26 15.47
CA PHE A 341 0.19 -16.07 15.42
C PHE A 341 0.35 -17.00 16.63
N SER A 342 -0.12 -16.57 17.82
CA SER A 342 -0.04 -17.36 19.05
C SER A 342 -0.89 -18.65 19.03
N LYS A 343 -1.81 -18.77 18.07
CA LYS A 343 -2.68 -19.94 17.90
C LYS A 343 -2.06 -21.04 17.02
N PHE A 344 -0.83 -20.82 16.51
CA PHE A 344 -0.15 -21.73 15.62
C PHE A 344 1.27 -22.06 16.09
N ASP A 345 1.65 -23.34 15.94
CA ASP A 345 3.00 -23.80 16.35
C ASP A 345 4.10 -23.24 15.44
N LYS A 346 3.80 -23.03 14.16
CA LYS A 346 4.74 -22.59 13.14
C LYS A 346 4.06 -21.70 12.12
N ILE A 347 4.80 -20.71 11.61
CA ILE A 347 4.36 -19.75 10.60
C ILE A 347 5.24 -19.94 9.35
N LEU A 348 4.64 -20.34 8.22
CA LEU A 348 5.34 -20.45 6.92
C LEU A 348 5.05 -19.21 6.08
N VAL A 349 6.05 -18.37 5.88
CA VAL A 349 5.93 -17.16 5.06
C VAL A 349 6.40 -17.43 3.64
N CYS A 350 5.54 -17.15 2.66
CA CYS A 350 5.81 -17.34 1.23
C CYS A 350 5.95 -16.00 0.51
N GLU A 351 7.10 -15.76 -0.12
CA GLU A 351 7.45 -14.47 -0.72
C GLU A 351 8.17 -14.60 -2.05
N LEU A 352 7.90 -13.66 -2.97
CA LEU A 352 8.62 -13.53 -4.24
C LEU A 352 9.88 -12.64 -4.08
N ASN A 353 10.64 -12.90 -3.02
CA ASN A 353 11.91 -12.27 -2.67
C ASN A 353 12.71 -13.18 -1.74
N SER A 354 13.83 -12.72 -1.19
CA SER A 354 14.72 -13.51 -0.32
C SER A 354 14.31 -13.50 1.17
N GLY A 355 13.03 -13.27 1.49
CA GLY A 355 12.52 -13.31 2.87
C GLY A 355 12.47 -11.93 3.53
N HIS A 356 12.02 -10.90 2.82
CA HIS A 356 11.95 -9.54 3.35
C HIS A 356 10.88 -9.42 4.44
N PHE A 357 9.69 -9.95 4.21
CA PHE A 357 8.59 -9.88 5.18
C PHE A 357 8.81 -10.81 6.36
N VAL A 358 9.28 -12.03 6.14
CA VAL A 358 9.60 -12.93 7.25
C VAL A 358 10.68 -12.34 8.17
N ASN A 359 11.66 -11.60 7.62
CA ASN A 359 12.67 -10.92 8.44
C ASN A 359 12.09 -9.73 9.20
N TYR A 360 11.17 -8.99 8.59
CA TYR A 360 10.41 -7.94 9.27
C TYR A 360 9.59 -8.51 10.44
N LEU A 361 8.87 -9.61 10.23
CA LEU A 361 8.10 -10.30 11.27
C LEU A 361 9.00 -10.82 12.39
N ARG A 362 10.13 -11.44 12.07
CA ARG A 362 11.14 -11.87 13.06
C ARG A 362 11.66 -10.72 13.91
N GLY A 363 11.86 -9.56 13.31
CA GLY A 363 12.28 -8.34 14.02
C GLY A 363 11.20 -7.77 14.95
N LYS A 364 9.94 -7.88 14.56
CA LYS A 364 8.80 -7.35 15.32
C LYS A 364 8.29 -8.33 16.39
N MET A 365 8.30 -9.63 16.09
CA MET A 365 7.71 -10.69 16.93
C MET A 365 8.65 -11.91 16.99
N PRO A 366 9.84 -11.78 17.63
CA PRO A 366 10.87 -12.83 17.64
C PRO A 366 10.46 -14.08 18.43
N GLN A 367 9.36 -14.03 19.20
CA GLN A 367 8.86 -15.13 20.03
C GLN A 367 8.23 -16.28 19.22
N PHE A 368 7.89 -16.06 17.94
CA PHE A 368 7.26 -17.09 17.10
C PHE A 368 8.27 -17.88 16.26
N THR A 369 7.89 -19.12 15.90
CA THR A 369 8.68 -19.97 15.02
C THR A 369 8.33 -19.75 13.56
N TYR A 370 9.29 -19.26 12.77
CA TYR A 370 9.10 -18.95 11.35
C TYR A 370 9.86 -19.92 10.44
N ALA A 371 9.14 -20.49 9.49
CA ALA A 371 9.67 -21.07 8.26
C ALA A 371 9.47 -20.10 7.09
N GLN A 372 10.18 -20.32 6.00
CA GLN A 372 10.04 -19.46 4.80
C GLN A 372 10.12 -20.29 3.53
N PHE A 373 9.36 -19.90 2.52
CA PHE A 373 9.47 -20.40 1.16
C PHE A 373 9.60 -19.21 0.20
N ASN A 374 10.76 -19.08 -0.44
CA ASN A 374 11.15 -17.92 -1.22
C ASN A 374 11.36 -18.28 -2.68
N LYS A 375 10.90 -17.41 -3.60
CA LYS A 375 11.15 -17.56 -5.03
C LYS A 375 11.64 -16.23 -5.62
N VAL A 376 12.83 -16.24 -6.22
CA VAL A 376 13.45 -15.08 -6.88
C VAL A 376 13.73 -15.46 -8.33
N GLN A 377 12.73 -15.39 -9.19
CA GLN A 377 12.81 -15.85 -10.57
C GLN A 377 12.06 -14.95 -11.57
N GLY A 378 11.54 -13.82 -11.13
CA GLY A 378 10.70 -12.96 -11.99
C GLY A 378 9.39 -13.63 -12.42
N GLN A 379 8.86 -14.53 -11.61
CA GLN A 379 7.65 -15.31 -11.88
C GLN A 379 6.85 -15.53 -10.61
N PRO A 380 5.50 -15.59 -10.70
CA PRO A 380 4.65 -15.97 -9.58
C PRO A 380 4.91 -17.41 -9.13
N PHE A 381 4.42 -17.77 -7.96
CA PHE A 381 4.40 -19.16 -7.50
C PHE A 381 3.53 -20.02 -8.39
N LEU A 382 3.89 -21.31 -8.48
CA LEU A 382 2.96 -22.38 -8.89
C LEU A 382 2.29 -22.96 -7.64
N VAL A 383 1.03 -23.35 -7.74
CA VAL A 383 0.29 -24.00 -6.65
C VAL A 383 1.05 -25.21 -6.12
N GLN A 384 1.62 -26.03 -7.01
CA GLN A 384 2.36 -27.22 -6.64
C GLN A 384 3.67 -26.93 -5.87
N GLU A 385 4.32 -25.81 -6.13
CA GLU A 385 5.50 -25.39 -5.35
C GLU A 385 5.13 -25.11 -3.89
N ILE A 386 3.99 -24.43 -3.68
CA ILE A 386 3.48 -24.10 -2.36
C ILE A 386 2.97 -25.34 -1.64
N VAL A 387 2.22 -26.21 -2.33
CA VAL A 387 1.76 -27.49 -1.77
C VAL A 387 2.94 -28.35 -1.30
N GLY A 388 4.04 -28.39 -2.08
CA GLY A 388 5.29 -29.04 -1.69
C GLY A 388 5.88 -28.41 -0.42
N ALA A 389 6.04 -27.09 -0.40
CA ALA A 389 6.58 -26.37 0.74
C ALA A 389 5.75 -26.55 2.02
N ILE A 390 4.42 -26.61 1.92
CA ILE A 390 3.54 -26.90 3.07
C ILE A 390 3.78 -28.31 3.60
N LYS A 391 3.83 -29.32 2.72
CA LYS A 391 4.08 -30.72 3.11
C LYS A 391 5.42 -30.94 3.79
N ASP A 392 6.43 -30.17 3.42
CA ASP A 392 7.76 -30.22 4.05
C ASP A 392 7.76 -29.62 5.48
N GLN A 393 6.73 -28.87 5.86
CA GLN A 393 6.60 -28.23 7.18
C GLN A 393 5.60 -28.92 8.11
N MET A 394 4.79 -29.81 7.59
CA MET A 394 3.82 -30.62 8.37
C MET A 394 4.46 -31.85 8.99
#